data_71effb225a6b56b9e534b4095a77db3a
#
_entry.id   71effb225a6b56b9e534b4095a77db3a
#
_cell.length_a   1.000
_cell.length_b   1.000
_cell.length_c   1.000
_cell.angle_alpha   90.00
_cell.angle_beta   90.00
_cell.angle_gamma   90.00
#
_symmetry.space_group_name_H-M   'P 1'
#
loop_
_entity.id
_entity.type
_entity.pdbx_description
1 polymer ?
#
loop_
_entity_poly.entity_id
_entity_poly.type
_entity_poly.pdbx_seq_one_letter_code
_entity_poly.pdbx_strand_id
1 'polypeptide(L)'
;MKNFYRYCIISLLFSQSLFGQNFFPILGGQRAGTSIFTFLKIGVSARAEGMGEAVVALQQDAASIFYNPATIAQFSGTNFSASRIQWPAEINYDFFAFTQQLKGRHSVGLSGGILHMEPMMETTEYLPHGTGNYFTFQDRFIGLTYGAKMTDRFSFGITVKHVQENLAGNILQTPMMDMGTFYWTGYKSLRFSASLSHFGVQAKPDGVFSKRSLDPDTGEESVVETEFQEFSPPSIFRVGAAMDLIDKPGQSMILALQLNHPVDNAENIATGLEYTFMNMMYVRTGYRINKVEQNYSFGFGLKAPVGPIILHIDYAYSNFIHLTDPVRFTLGLSIK
;
A
#
# COMPACT_ATOMS: atom_id res chain seq x y z
N MET A 1 22.61 23.44 -34.69
CA MET A 1 21.67 24.43 -34.14
C MET A 1 20.19 24.14 -34.46
N LYS A 2 19.80 23.73 -35.68
CA LYS A 2 18.37 23.42 -35.99
C LYS A 2 17.70 22.33 -35.13
N ASN A 3 18.43 21.32 -34.70
CA ASN A 3 17.88 20.26 -33.87
C ASN A 3 17.69 20.65 -32.39
N PHE A 4 18.53 21.57 -31.88
CA PHE A 4 18.39 22.07 -30.50
C PHE A 4 17.09 22.86 -30.32
N TYR A 5 16.72 23.72 -31.26
CA TYR A 5 15.44 24.46 -31.23
C TYR A 5 14.22 23.53 -31.29
N ARG A 6 14.29 22.41 -32.04
CA ARG A 6 13.22 21.43 -32.10
C ARG A 6 12.99 20.75 -30.73
N TYR A 7 14.03 20.39 -30.03
CA TYR A 7 13.91 19.79 -28.70
C TYR A 7 13.42 20.82 -27.65
N CYS A 8 13.86 22.07 -27.73
CA CYS A 8 13.35 23.15 -26.88
C CYS A 8 11.86 23.44 -27.12
N ILE A 9 11.40 23.43 -28.36
CA ILE A 9 9.99 23.66 -28.71
C ILE A 9 9.12 22.48 -28.24
N ILE A 10 9.57 21.24 -28.41
CA ILE A 10 8.88 20.04 -27.92
C ILE A 10 8.81 20.04 -26.39
N SER A 11 9.89 20.42 -25.71
CA SER A 11 9.94 20.57 -24.25
C SER A 11 8.98 21.68 -23.75
N LEU A 12 8.90 22.82 -24.46
CA LEU A 12 7.99 23.92 -24.13
C LEU A 12 6.53 23.57 -24.37
N LEU A 13 6.21 22.83 -25.40
CA LEU A 13 4.86 22.34 -25.69
C LEU A 13 4.41 21.27 -24.65
N PHE A 14 5.33 20.45 -24.16
CA PHE A 14 5.05 19.49 -23.09
C PHE A 14 4.88 20.14 -21.72
N SER A 15 5.57 21.25 -21.44
CA SER A 15 5.45 21.97 -20.17
C SER A 15 4.15 22.76 -20.03
N GLN A 16 3.55 23.21 -21.13
CA GLN A 16 2.27 23.93 -21.08
C GLN A 16 1.05 23.02 -20.90
N SER A 17 1.16 21.74 -21.27
CA SER A 17 0.09 20.75 -21.04
C SER A 17 0.03 20.24 -19.59
N LEU A 18 1.02 20.55 -18.76
CA LEU A 18 1.07 20.12 -17.35
C LEU A 18 0.40 21.11 -16.37
N PHE A 19 0.07 22.31 -16.83
CA PHE A 19 -0.54 23.35 -16.01
C PHE A 19 -1.97 23.67 -16.46
N GLY A 20 -2.91 22.77 -16.19
CA GLY A 20 -4.32 23.11 -16.31
C GLY A 20 -5.13 22.10 -17.08
N GLN A 21 -5.76 21.28 -16.34
CA GLN A 21 -6.98 20.51 -16.46
C GLN A 21 -6.76 19.10 -15.90
N ASN A 22 -7.72 18.59 -15.17
CA ASN A 22 -7.77 17.20 -14.73
C ASN A 22 -7.59 16.30 -15.96
N PHE A 23 -6.37 15.85 -16.21
CA PHE A 23 -5.99 15.05 -17.38
C PHE A 23 -6.68 13.69 -17.44
N PHE A 24 -7.28 13.30 -16.32
CA PHE A 24 -8.12 12.11 -16.23
C PHE A 24 -9.49 12.54 -15.74
N PRO A 25 -10.55 12.28 -16.52
CA PRO A 25 -11.89 12.38 -15.97
C PRO A 25 -11.91 11.50 -14.71
N ILE A 26 -12.56 11.97 -13.65
CA ILE A 26 -12.82 11.17 -12.45
C ILE A 26 -13.74 10.04 -12.92
N LEU A 27 -13.14 8.96 -13.41
CA LEU A 27 -13.82 7.74 -13.78
C LEU A 27 -14.08 6.98 -12.47
N GLY A 28 -15.27 7.08 -11.97
CA GLY A 28 -15.66 6.54 -10.68
C GLY A 28 -15.93 7.67 -9.69
N GLY A 29 -17.15 7.75 -9.19
CA GLY A 29 -17.51 8.73 -8.16
C GLY A 29 -16.64 8.51 -6.92
N GLN A 30 -16.19 9.59 -6.30
CA GLN A 30 -15.57 9.53 -4.99
C GLN A 30 -16.58 8.90 -4.01
N ARG A 31 -16.32 7.67 -3.60
CA ARG A 31 -17.09 6.94 -2.60
C ARG A 31 -16.32 6.89 -1.29
N ALA A 32 -15.62 7.98 -0.96
CA ALA A 32 -14.84 8.08 0.27
C ALA A 32 -15.75 7.78 1.48
N GLY A 33 -15.25 6.97 2.42
CA GLY A 33 -16.00 6.58 3.62
C GLY A 33 -16.99 5.43 3.43
N THR A 34 -17.01 4.75 2.27
CA THR A 34 -17.92 3.61 2.02
C THR A 34 -17.25 2.24 2.17
N SER A 35 -15.95 2.20 2.48
CA SER A 35 -15.20 0.96 2.70
C SER A 35 -14.79 0.81 4.17
N ILE A 36 -14.79 -0.41 4.64
CA ILE A 36 -14.20 -0.85 5.92
C ILE A 36 -12.75 -1.29 5.74
N PHE A 37 -12.04 -1.56 6.81
CA PHE A 37 -10.62 -2.01 6.81
C PHE A 37 -9.70 -1.06 6.05
N THR A 38 -9.93 0.23 6.18
CA THR A 38 -9.22 1.28 5.43
C THR A 38 -7.72 1.34 5.72
N PHE A 39 -7.27 0.75 6.85
CA PHE A 39 -5.85 0.61 7.18
C PHE A 39 -5.06 -0.18 6.12
N LEU A 40 -5.72 -1.07 5.37
CA LEU A 40 -5.11 -1.81 4.26
C LEU A 40 -4.70 -0.92 3.08
N LYS A 41 -5.15 0.34 3.05
CA LYS A 41 -4.71 1.34 2.05
C LYS A 41 -3.40 2.03 2.43
N ILE A 42 -2.92 1.83 3.65
CA ILE A 42 -1.65 2.38 4.12
C ILE A 42 -0.51 1.51 3.61
N GLY A 43 0.41 2.10 2.85
CA GLY A 43 1.59 1.40 2.35
C GLY A 43 2.52 0.96 3.48
N VAL A 44 2.98 -0.28 3.40
CA VAL A 44 3.68 -0.98 4.51
C VAL A 44 5.20 -0.95 4.43
N SER A 45 5.80 -0.49 3.32
CA SER A 45 7.25 -0.51 3.12
C SER A 45 7.82 0.89 2.91
N ALA A 46 8.91 1.22 3.59
CA ALA A 46 9.63 2.48 3.38
C ALA A 46 10.18 2.58 1.95
N ARG A 47 10.65 1.48 1.37
CA ARG A 47 11.10 1.46 -0.02
C ARG A 47 9.96 1.78 -0.98
N ALA A 48 8.79 1.17 -0.79
CA ALA A 48 7.62 1.42 -1.62
C ALA A 48 7.16 2.87 -1.51
N GLU A 49 7.12 3.40 -0.30
CA GLU A 49 6.75 4.79 -0.06
C GLU A 49 7.70 5.77 -0.73
N GLY A 50 9.02 5.57 -0.57
CA GLY A 50 10.02 6.40 -1.24
C GLY A 50 9.88 6.42 -2.77
N MET A 51 9.27 5.37 -3.36
CA MET A 51 8.94 5.25 -4.78
C MET A 51 7.52 5.75 -5.12
N GLY A 52 6.84 6.47 -4.23
CA GLY A 52 5.45 6.88 -4.42
C GLY A 52 4.46 5.71 -4.52
N GLU A 53 4.81 4.54 -3.99
CA GLU A 53 4.10 3.26 -4.14
C GLU A 53 4.00 2.74 -5.60
N ALA A 54 4.81 3.24 -6.52
CA ALA A 54 4.90 2.72 -7.87
C ALA A 54 5.72 1.42 -7.92
N VAL A 55 5.24 0.36 -7.24
CA VAL A 55 6.05 -0.84 -6.93
C VAL A 55 5.44 -2.16 -7.39
N VAL A 56 4.25 -2.16 -7.97
CA VAL A 56 3.58 -3.39 -8.39
C VAL A 56 4.41 -4.22 -9.37
N ALA A 57 5.25 -3.58 -10.21
CA ALA A 57 6.16 -4.20 -11.16
C ALA A 57 7.61 -4.29 -10.66
N LEU A 58 7.86 -4.09 -9.36
CA LEU A 58 9.18 -4.20 -8.77
C LEU A 58 9.30 -5.47 -7.94
N GLN A 59 10.41 -6.16 -8.10
CA GLN A 59 10.84 -7.21 -7.19
C GLN A 59 11.70 -6.54 -6.09
N GLN A 60 11.14 -6.40 -4.90
CA GLN A 60 11.78 -5.65 -3.84
C GLN A 60 12.34 -6.57 -2.75
N ASP A 61 11.71 -6.46 -1.60
CA ASP A 61 11.92 -7.26 -0.40
C ASP A 61 10.68 -8.11 -0.09
N ALA A 62 10.66 -8.80 1.05
CA ALA A 62 9.51 -9.60 1.44
C ALA A 62 8.21 -8.79 1.57
N ALA A 63 8.28 -7.48 1.84
CA ALA A 63 7.09 -6.61 1.95
C ALA A 63 6.36 -6.42 0.62
N SER A 64 6.99 -6.73 -0.52
CA SER A 64 6.33 -6.67 -1.84
C SER A 64 5.11 -7.59 -1.96
N ILE A 65 5.02 -8.62 -1.12
CA ILE A 65 3.86 -9.52 -0.99
C ILE A 65 2.54 -8.77 -0.76
N PHE A 66 2.59 -7.63 -0.08
CA PHE A 66 1.44 -6.78 0.21
C PHE A 66 0.91 -6.06 -1.03
N TYR A 67 1.79 -5.70 -1.96
CA TYR A 67 1.45 -4.95 -3.17
C TYR A 67 1.12 -5.86 -4.35
N ASN A 68 1.85 -6.96 -4.49
CA ASN A 68 1.70 -7.93 -5.57
C ASN A 68 2.21 -9.32 -5.15
N PRO A 69 1.33 -10.29 -4.90
CA PRO A 69 1.73 -11.63 -4.47
C PRO A 69 2.60 -12.38 -5.48
N ALA A 70 2.56 -12.05 -6.78
CA ALA A 70 3.39 -12.72 -7.79
C ALA A 70 4.89 -12.39 -7.65
N THR A 71 5.24 -11.30 -6.97
CA THR A 71 6.64 -10.88 -6.80
C THR A 71 7.45 -11.85 -5.97
N ILE A 72 6.83 -12.62 -5.05
CA ILE A 72 7.54 -13.59 -4.23
C ILE A 72 8.17 -14.72 -5.07
N ALA A 73 7.64 -15.00 -6.25
CA ALA A 73 8.23 -15.96 -7.17
C ALA A 73 9.57 -15.48 -7.76
N GLN A 74 9.88 -14.18 -7.68
CA GLN A 74 11.12 -13.60 -8.19
C GLN A 74 12.27 -13.69 -7.17
N PHE A 75 11.97 -13.92 -5.88
CA PHE A 75 13.00 -14.00 -4.84
C PHE A 75 13.69 -15.36 -4.82
N SER A 76 14.91 -15.34 -4.31
CA SER A 76 15.68 -16.55 -3.98
C SER A 76 15.91 -16.64 -2.47
N GLY A 77 16.03 -17.85 -1.96
CA GLY A 77 16.33 -18.11 -0.55
C GLY A 77 15.19 -17.72 0.39
N THR A 78 15.57 -17.26 1.56
CA THR A 78 14.68 -16.83 2.64
C THR A 78 14.75 -15.32 2.80
N ASN A 79 13.62 -14.63 2.82
CA ASN A 79 13.60 -13.19 3.02
C ASN A 79 12.59 -12.84 4.13
N PHE A 80 12.95 -11.86 4.93
CA PHE A 80 12.13 -11.29 5.99
C PHE A 80 12.11 -9.77 5.86
N SER A 81 10.99 -9.15 6.19
CA SER A 81 10.86 -7.70 6.29
C SER A 81 9.98 -7.34 7.47
N ALA A 82 10.39 -6.34 8.23
CA ALA A 82 9.58 -5.73 9.29
C ALA A 82 9.57 -4.22 9.11
N SER A 83 8.41 -3.61 9.26
CA SER A 83 8.25 -2.17 9.07
C SER A 83 7.43 -1.58 10.20
N ARG A 84 7.79 -0.35 10.59
CA ARG A 84 6.99 0.52 11.44
C ARG A 84 6.66 1.79 10.69
N ILE A 85 5.38 2.12 10.67
CA ILE A 85 4.83 3.33 10.08
C ILE A 85 4.26 4.17 11.22
N GLN A 86 4.79 5.37 11.38
CA GLN A 86 4.22 6.38 12.25
C GLN A 86 3.22 7.19 11.42
N TRP A 87 1.95 6.98 11.70
CA TRP A 87 0.84 7.63 11.02
C TRP A 87 0.38 8.86 11.82
N PRO A 88 -0.30 9.85 11.20
CA PRO A 88 -0.89 10.97 11.94
C PRO A 88 -1.74 10.53 13.14
N ALA A 89 -1.90 11.42 14.11
CA ALA A 89 -2.66 11.19 15.35
C ALA A 89 -2.09 10.05 16.24
N GLU A 90 -0.76 9.90 16.27
CA GLU A 90 -0.06 8.92 17.11
C GLU A 90 -0.44 7.46 16.83
N ILE A 91 -1.04 7.20 15.67
CA ILE A 91 -1.35 5.86 15.21
C ILE A 91 -0.07 5.19 14.72
N ASN A 92 0.16 3.96 15.13
CA ASN A 92 1.27 3.15 14.66
C ASN A 92 0.76 1.97 13.86
N TYR A 93 1.44 1.66 12.75
CA TYR A 93 1.18 0.48 11.96
C TYR A 93 2.45 -0.35 11.85
N ASP A 94 2.44 -1.51 12.47
CA ASP A 94 3.52 -2.49 12.42
C ASP A 94 3.19 -3.58 11.42
N PHE A 95 4.12 -3.87 10.52
CA PHE A 95 3.98 -4.87 9.46
C PHE A 95 5.15 -5.83 9.46
N PHE A 96 4.91 -7.09 9.16
CA PHE A 96 5.93 -8.09 8.90
C PHE A 96 5.60 -8.94 7.69
N ALA A 97 6.63 -9.43 7.02
CA ALA A 97 6.53 -10.39 5.94
C ALA A 97 7.71 -11.35 5.95
N PHE A 98 7.42 -12.59 5.59
CA PHE A 98 8.39 -13.67 5.43
C PHE A 98 8.13 -14.35 4.09
N THR A 99 9.17 -14.62 3.32
CA THR A 99 9.06 -15.35 2.06
C THR A 99 10.14 -16.41 1.96
N GLN A 100 9.77 -17.58 1.48
CA GLN A 100 10.64 -18.71 1.28
C GLN A 100 10.47 -19.29 -0.12
N GLN A 101 11.57 -19.36 -0.86
CA GLN A 101 11.61 -20.12 -2.09
C GLN A 101 11.63 -21.62 -1.78
N LEU A 102 10.70 -22.37 -2.36
CA LEU A 102 10.66 -23.82 -2.32
C LEU A 102 11.48 -24.41 -3.48
N LYS A 103 11.54 -25.74 -3.55
CA LYS A 103 12.15 -26.42 -4.69
C LYS A 103 11.45 -26.07 -6.00
N GLY A 104 12.24 -25.82 -7.04
CA GLY A 104 11.72 -25.52 -8.38
C GLY A 104 11.30 -24.04 -8.52
N ARG A 105 10.07 -23.83 -9.03
CA ARG A 105 9.56 -22.51 -9.41
C ARG A 105 8.52 -21.97 -8.42
N HIS A 106 8.44 -22.53 -7.23
CA HIS A 106 7.40 -22.23 -6.24
C HIS A 106 7.96 -21.44 -5.07
N SER A 107 7.16 -20.54 -4.53
CA SER A 107 7.48 -19.77 -3.33
C SER A 107 6.25 -19.66 -2.44
N VAL A 108 6.50 -19.59 -1.14
CA VAL A 108 5.46 -19.34 -0.14
C VAL A 108 5.82 -18.11 0.69
N GLY A 109 4.81 -17.48 1.24
CA GLY A 109 4.99 -16.32 2.09
C GLY A 109 3.96 -16.22 3.19
N LEU A 110 4.35 -15.57 4.27
CA LEU A 110 3.50 -15.19 5.39
C LEU A 110 3.61 -13.68 5.56
N SER A 111 2.50 -13.00 5.77
CA SER A 111 2.49 -11.56 6.07
C SER A 111 1.46 -11.25 7.12
N GLY A 112 1.68 -10.16 7.85
CA GLY A 112 0.74 -9.67 8.83
C GLY A 112 1.00 -8.22 9.18
N GLY A 113 -0.03 -7.56 9.69
CA GLY A 113 0.07 -6.17 10.13
C GLY A 113 -0.90 -5.87 11.25
N ILE A 114 -0.51 -4.95 12.10
CA ILE A 114 -1.30 -4.47 13.24
C ILE A 114 -1.22 -2.94 13.24
N LEU A 115 -2.36 -2.31 13.05
CA LEU A 115 -2.52 -0.87 13.27
C LEU A 115 -3.13 -0.68 14.66
N HIS A 116 -2.53 0.18 15.46
CA HIS A 116 -2.95 0.44 16.84
C HIS A 116 -2.67 1.88 17.24
N MET A 117 -3.38 2.32 18.26
CA MET A 117 -3.17 3.62 18.91
C MET A 117 -3.18 3.45 20.43
N GLU A 118 -2.68 4.47 21.14
CA GLU A 118 -2.81 4.54 22.59
C GLU A 118 -4.30 4.63 23.00
N PRO A 119 -4.67 4.10 24.18
CA PRO A 119 -6.04 4.20 24.67
C PRO A 119 -6.51 5.66 24.76
N MET A 120 -7.65 5.96 24.17
CA MET A 120 -8.27 7.29 24.21
C MET A 120 -9.32 7.36 25.31
N MET A 121 -9.32 8.47 26.05
CA MET A 121 -10.32 8.69 27.09
C MET A 121 -11.68 8.98 26.46
N GLU A 122 -12.70 8.28 26.90
CA GLU A 122 -14.07 8.52 26.50
C GLU A 122 -14.55 9.87 27.04
N THR A 123 -15.09 10.70 26.16
CA THR A 123 -15.70 11.98 26.51
C THR A 123 -17.16 12.00 26.07
N THR A 124 -18.01 12.70 26.80
CA THR A 124 -19.40 12.92 26.43
C THR A 124 -19.71 14.41 26.45
N GLU A 125 -20.86 14.78 25.90
CA GLU A 125 -21.33 16.16 25.91
C GLU A 125 -21.43 16.76 27.33
N TYR A 126 -21.74 15.94 28.33
CA TYR A 126 -21.83 16.33 29.72
C TYR A 126 -20.54 16.21 30.50
N LEU A 127 -19.60 15.39 30.03
CA LEU A 127 -18.29 15.14 30.64
C LEU A 127 -17.16 15.37 29.62
N PRO A 128 -16.93 16.62 29.21
CA PRO A 128 -15.93 16.94 28.17
C PRO A 128 -14.48 16.70 28.63
N HIS A 129 -14.25 16.58 29.94
CA HIS A 129 -12.93 16.26 30.53
C HIS A 129 -12.71 14.77 30.74
N GLY A 130 -13.66 13.93 30.36
CA GLY A 130 -13.60 12.48 30.38
C GLY A 130 -14.58 11.82 31.34
N THR A 131 -15.03 10.63 30.98
CA THR A 131 -15.90 9.77 31.81
C THR A 131 -15.11 8.92 32.80
N GLY A 132 -13.78 8.83 32.65
CA GLY A 132 -12.91 7.91 33.35
C GLY A 132 -12.74 6.56 32.65
N ASN A 133 -13.52 6.29 31.60
CA ASN A 133 -13.38 5.12 30.74
C ASN A 133 -12.40 5.40 29.60
N TYR A 134 -11.83 4.32 29.04
CA TYR A 134 -10.94 4.38 27.90
C TYR A 134 -11.39 3.38 26.83
N PHE A 135 -11.22 3.75 25.57
CA PHE A 135 -11.44 2.86 24.43
C PHE A 135 -10.19 2.75 23.57
N THR A 136 -10.08 1.67 22.83
CA THR A 136 -8.98 1.40 21.91
C THR A 136 -9.51 1.16 20.51
N PHE A 137 -8.68 1.47 19.53
CA PHE A 137 -8.87 1.11 18.15
C PHE A 137 -7.71 0.24 17.69
N GLN A 138 -8.00 -0.89 17.07
CA GLN A 138 -6.98 -1.82 16.60
C GLN A 138 -7.47 -2.57 15.35
N ASP A 139 -6.65 -2.53 14.30
CA ASP A 139 -6.86 -3.33 13.10
C ASP A 139 -5.73 -4.31 12.91
N ARG A 140 -6.03 -5.48 12.40
CA ARG A 140 -5.02 -6.49 12.13
C ARG A 140 -5.36 -7.37 10.94
N PHE A 141 -4.33 -7.91 10.31
CA PHE A 141 -4.49 -8.98 9.33
C PHE A 141 -3.36 -10.00 9.42
N ILE A 142 -3.63 -11.19 8.95
CA ILE A 142 -2.65 -12.24 8.69
C ILE A 142 -2.96 -12.87 7.34
N GLY A 143 -1.95 -13.12 6.51
CA GLY A 143 -2.09 -13.62 5.17
C GLY A 143 -1.06 -14.68 4.80
N LEU A 144 -1.51 -15.70 4.07
CA LEU A 144 -0.68 -16.74 3.47
C LEU A 144 -0.64 -16.54 1.97
N THR A 145 0.56 -16.57 1.40
CA THR A 145 0.79 -16.33 -0.02
C THR A 145 1.45 -17.53 -0.67
N TYR A 146 0.99 -17.85 -1.86
CA TYR A 146 1.64 -18.74 -2.78
C TYR A 146 1.97 -18.03 -4.08
N GLY A 147 3.18 -18.22 -4.58
CA GLY A 147 3.62 -17.68 -5.86
C GLY A 147 4.38 -18.72 -6.67
N ALA A 148 4.24 -18.64 -7.98
CA ALA A 148 4.91 -19.57 -8.88
C ALA A 148 5.37 -18.91 -10.18
N LYS A 149 6.57 -19.26 -10.66
CA LYS A 149 7.01 -18.97 -12.04
C LYS A 149 6.36 -19.98 -12.98
N MET A 150 5.32 -19.55 -13.68
CA MET A 150 4.63 -20.39 -14.66
C MET A 150 5.50 -20.62 -15.90
N THR A 151 6.21 -19.58 -16.31
CA THR A 151 7.24 -19.64 -17.36
C THR A 151 8.49 -18.87 -16.89
N ASP A 152 9.52 -18.83 -17.71
CA ASP A 152 10.73 -18.02 -17.40
C ASP A 152 10.45 -16.52 -17.36
N ARG A 153 9.35 -16.08 -17.97
CA ARG A 153 8.98 -14.66 -18.05
C ARG A 153 7.71 -14.31 -17.26
N PHE A 154 6.86 -15.29 -16.96
CA PHE A 154 5.56 -15.04 -16.35
C PHE A 154 5.44 -15.73 -15.01
N SER A 155 5.05 -14.97 -14.00
CA SER A 155 4.75 -15.43 -12.66
C SER A 155 3.34 -15.04 -12.23
N PHE A 156 2.76 -15.86 -11.40
CA PHE A 156 1.45 -15.65 -10.79
C PHE A 156 1.56 -15.82 -9.28
N GLY A 157 0.75 -15.11 -8.52
CA GLY A 157 0.67 -15.25 -7.08
C GLY A 157 -0.73 -15.00 -6.55
N ILE A 158 -1.01 -15.63 -5.43
CA ILE A 158 -2.27 -15.49 -4.71
C ILE A 158 -1.99 -15.41 -3.20
N THR A 159 -2.70 -14.52 -2.51
CA THR A 159 -2.71 -14.42 -1.04
C THR A 159 -4.13 -14.63 -0.54
N VAL A 160 -4.29 -15.43 0.49
CA VAL A 160 -5.52 -15.52 1.29
C VAL A 160 -5.20 -14.91 2.65
N LYS A 161 -6.02 -13.96 3.10
CA LYS A 161 -5.82 -13.27 4.36
C LYS A 161 -7.11 -13.16 5.16
N HIS A 162 -6.96 -13.17 6.48
CA HIS A 162 -8.01 -12.84 7.43
C HIS A 162 -7.76 -11.45 7.97
N VAL A 163 -8.77 -10.61 7.96
CA VAL A 163 -8.70 -9.20 8.37
C VAL A 163 -9.71 -8.97 9.47
N GLN A 164 -9.31 -8.24 10.49
CA GLN A 164 -10.16 -7.86 11.61
C GLN A 164 -9.92 -6.41 12.00
N GLU A 165 -11.00 -5.71 12.26
CA GLU A 165 -11.04 -4.34 12.80
C GLU A 165 -11.79 -4.37 14.13
N ASN A 166 -11.25 -3.72 15.16
CA ASN A 166 -11.89 -3.55 16.45
C ASN A 166 -11.99 -2.06 16.75
N LEU A 167 -13.18 -1.52 16.67
CA LEU A 167 -13.50 -0.13 16.98
C LEU A 167 -14.31 -0.06 18.28
N ALA A 168 -13.65 0.33 19.37
CA ALA A 168 -14.28 0.48 20.70
C ALA A 168 -15.12 -0.74 21.12
N GLY A 169 -14.61 -1.97 20.84
CA GLY A 169 -15.30 -3.22 21.19
C GLY A 169 -16.21 -3.79 20.09
N ASN A 170 -16.52 -3.01 19.05
CA ASN A 170 -17.25 -3.54 17.88
C ASN A 170 -16.26 -4.22 16.94
N ILE A 171 -16.47 -5.50 16.70
CA ILE A 171 -15.56 -6.32 15.91
C ILE A 171 -16.15 -6.54 14.49
N LEU A 172 -15.35 -6.23 13.48
CA LEU A 172 -15.61 -6.59 12.09
C LEU A 172 -14.50 -7.54 11.63
N GLN A 173 -14.86 -8.56 10.87
CA GLN A 173 -13.87 -9.48 10.32
C GLN A 173 -14.34 -10.11 9.02
N THR A 174 -13.39 -10.36 8.10
CA THR A 174 -13.71 -11.00 6.81
C THR A 174 -12.47 -11.67 6.23
N PRO A 175 -12.65 -12.78 5.50
CA PRO A 175 -11.60 -13.31 4.64
C PRO A 175 -11.48 -12.44 3.38
N MET A 176 -10.23 -12.23 2.94
CA MET A 176 -9.93 -11.51 1.70
C MET A 176 -8.89 -12.27 0.88
N MET A 177 -8.83 -11.93 -0.40
CA MET A 177 -7.90 -12.52 -1.35
C MET A 177 -7.20 -11.44 -2.16
N ASP A 178 -5.90 -11.64 -2.39
CA ASP A 178 -5.13 -10.85 -3.35
C ASP A 178 -4.64 -11.77 -4.47
N MET A 179 -4.59 -11.25 -5.68
CA MET A 179 -4.06 -11.92 -6.86
C MET A 179 -3.08 -11.00 -7.58
N GLY A 180 -2.06 -11.59 -8.20
CA GLY A 180 -1.11 -10.78 -8.93
C GLY A 180 -0.42 -11.55 -10.05
N THR A 181 0.12 -10.79 -10.99
CA THR A 181 0.92 -11.28 -12.10
C THR A 181 2.20 -10.46 -12.20
N PHE A 182 3.24 -11.08 -12.75
CA PHE A 182 4.51 -10.41 -13.03
C PHE A 182 5.05 -10.95 -14.35
N TYR A 183 5.39 -10.04 -15.27
CA TYR A 183 5.81 -10.42 -16.62
C TYR A 183 7.07 -9.66 -17.08
N TRP A 184 8.10 -10.42 -17.42
CA TRP A 184 9.30 -9.94 -18.10
C TRP A 184 9.09 -9.90 -19.60
N THR A 185 9.14 -8.73 -20.22
CA THR A 185 8.89 -8.62 -21.67
C THR A 185 9.97 -9.25 -22.54
N GLY A 186 11.20 -9.31 -22.01
CA GLY A 186 12.39 -9.69 -22.76
C GLY A 186 13.02 -8.54 -23.55
N TYR A 187 12.41 -7.34 -23.52
CA TYR A 187 13.01 -6.13 -24.06
C TYR A 187 13.75 -5.41 -22.93
N LYS A 188 15.09 -5.46 -22.96
CA LYS A 188 15.93 -4.94 -21.87
C LYS A 188 15.44 -5.46 -20.50
N SER A 189 15.27 -4.55 -19.54
CA SER A 189 14.75 -4.85 -18.21
C SER A 189 13.28 -4.46 -18.04
N LEU A 190 12.55 -4.20 -19.12
CA LEU A 190 11.14 -3.80 -19.06
C LEU A 190 10.28 -4.93 -18.54
N ARG A 191 9.51 -4.65 -17.50
CA ARG A 191 8.60 -5.56 -16.84
C ARG A 191 7.25 -4.92 -16.58
N PHE A 192 6.21 -5.72 -16.69
CA PHE A 192 4.82 -5.36 -16.40
C PHE A 192 4.25 -6.21 -15.29
N SER A 193 3.31 -5.64 -14.58
CA SER A 193 2.57 -6.36 -13.55
C SER A 193 1.16 -5.82 -13.40
N ALA A 194 0.27 -6.69 -12.96
CA ALA A 194 -1.05 -6.31 -12.50
C ALA A 194 -1.36 -7.02 -11.19
N SER A 195 -2.07 -6.38 -10.28
CA SER A 195 -2.56 -6.96 -9.04
C SER A 195 -3.95 -6.47 -8.70
N LEU A 196 -4.75 -7.37 -8.13
CA LEU A 196 -6.00 -7.06 -7.46
C LEU A 196 -5.80 -7.40 -5.98
N SER A 197 -5.90 -6.41 -5.11
CA SER A 197 -5.68 -6.56 -3.67
C SER A 197 -6.94 -6.26 -2.89
N HIS A 198 -7.06 -6.88 -1.70
CA HIS A 198 -8.13 -6.67 -0.73
C HIS A 198 -9.52 -7.01 -1.27
N PHE A 199 -9.61 -7.97 -2.21
CA PHE A 199 -10.88 -8.48 -2.71
C PHE A 199 -11.49 -9.43 -1.67
N GLY A 200 -12.73 -9.18 -1.25
CA GLY A 200 -13.41 -9.98 -0.24
C GLY A 200 -14.91 -9.73 -0.21
N VAL A 201 -15.59 -10.46 0.68
CA VAL A 201 -17.03 -10.28 0.91
C VAL A 201 -17.29 -9.05 1.78
N GLN A 202 -18.49 -8.50 1.67
CA GLN A 202 -18.95 -7.44 2.57
C GLN A 202 -18.99 -7.93 4.00
N ALA A 203 -18.76 -7.04 4.95
CA ALA A 203 -18.86 -7.33 6.37
C ALA A 203 -19.60 -6.21 7.09
N LYS A 204 -20.19 -6.55 8.22
CA LYS A 204 -20.84 -5.64 9.16
C LYS A 204 -20.31 -5.88 10.57
N PRO A 205 -20.36 -4.89 11.46
CA PRO A 205 -20.08 -5.09 12.88
C PRO A 205 -21.02 -6.15 13.47
N ASP A 206 -20.50 -6.92 14.40
CA ASP A 206 -21.32 -7.86 15.19
C ASP A 206 -22.26 -7.08 16.14
N GLY A 207 -23.51 -7.54 16.28
CA GLY A 207 -24.49 -6.98 17.19
C GLY A 207 -25.52 -6.06 16.54
N VAL A 208 -26.24 -5.35 17.39
CA VAL A 208 -27.30 -4.37 17.04
C VAL A 208 -27.03 -3.06 17.77
N PHE A 209 -27.50 -1.96 17.22
CA PHE A 209 -27.48 -0.67 17.90
C PHE A 209 -28.89 -0.12 18.07
N SER A 210 -29.09 0.62 19.16
CA SER A 210 -30.38 1.27 19.45
C SER A 210 -30.46 2.59 18.72
N LYS A 211 -31.45 2.73 17.83
CA LYS A 211 -31.77 3.98 17.13
C LYS A 211 -33.05 4.57 17.68
N ARG A 212 -33.02 5.86 18.04
CA ARG A 212 -34.27 6.60 18.30
C ARG A 212 -34.95 6.86 16.99
N SER A 213 -36.20 6.45 16.86
CA SER A 213 -37.06 6.68 15.73
C SER A 213 -38.26 7.52 16.19
N LEU A 214 -38.54 8.59 15.50
CA LEU A 214 -39.73 9.37 15.69
C LEU A 214 -40.79 8.82 14.73
N ASP A 215 -41.94 8.45 15.26
CA ASP A 215 -43.10 8.10 14.45
C ASP A 215 -43.61 9.40 13.75
N PRO A 216 -43.62 9.46 12.40
CA PRO A 216 -44.00 10.66 11.68
C PRO A 216 -45.50 11.04 11.86
N ASP A 217 -46.34 10.08 12.24
CA ASP A 217 -47.78 10.30 12.37
C ASP A 217 -48.19 10.67 13.81
N THR A 218 -47.54 10.09 14.82
CA THR A 218 -47.89 10.30 16.23
C THR A 218 -46.93 11.24 16.96
N GLY A 219 -45.70 11.42 16.45
CA GLY A 219 -44.65 12.19 17.10
C GLY A 219 -44.07 11.49 18.32
N GLU A 220 -44.35 10.20 18.55
CA GLU A 220 -43.82 9.43 19.67
C GLU A 220 -42.39 8.96 19.36
N GLU A 221 -41.49 9.13 20.34
CA GLU A 221 -40.15 8.57 20.27
C GLU A 221 -40.17 7.09 20.67
N SER A 222 -39.69 6.26 19.79
CA SER A 222 -39.44 4.82 20.06
C SER A 222 -37.97 4.48 19.91
N VAL A 223 -37.48 3.55 20.71
CA VAL A 223 -36.12 2.99 20.58
C VAL A 223 -36.24 1.68 19.80
N VAL A 224 -35.67 1.65 18.60
CA VAL A 224 -35.69 0.49 17.70
C VAL A 224 -34.28 -0.08 17.65
N GLU A 225 -34.15 -1.38 17.92
CA GLU A 225 -32.91 -2.11 17.66
C GLU A 225 -32.75 -2.32 16.14
N THR A 226 -31.61 -1.91 15.64
CA THR A 226 -31.30 -1.96 14.19
C THR A 226 -29.98 -2.67 13.98
N GLU A 227 -29.89 -3.53 12.98
CA GLU A 227 -28.62 -4.15 12.58
C GLU A 227 -27.73 -3.12 11.87
N PHE A 228 -26.42 -3.31 11.99
CA PHE A 228 -25.45 -2.53 11.25
C PHE A 228 -25.54 -2.81 9.75
N GLN A 229 -25.22 -1.81 8.94
CA GLN A 229 -25.13 -1.97 7.49
C GLN A 229 -23.87 -2.73 7.10
N GLU A 230 -23.94 -3.42 5.96
CA GLU A 230 -22.81 -4.09 5.34
C GLU A 230 -21.98 -3.10 4.52
N PHE A 231 -20.66 -3.23 4.62
CA PHE A 231 -19.69 -2.41 3.90
C PHE A 231 -18.72 -3.28 3.11
N SER A 232 -18.26 -2.75 1.98
CA SER A 232 -17.32 -3.46 1.11
C SER A 232 -15.86 -3.27 1.58
N PRO A 233 -15.00 -4.28 1.38
CA PRO A 233 -13.56 -4.13 1.53
C PRO A 233 -12.98 -3.08 0.55
N PRO A 234 -11.79 -2.49 0.87
CA PRO A 234 -11.18 -1.45 0.06
C PRO A 234 -10.37 -2.04 -1.11
N SER A 235 -11.06 -2.79 -1.98
CA SER A 235 -10.42 -3.44 -3.13
C SER A 235 -9.72 -2.43 -4.02
N ILE A 236 -8.53 -2.79 -4.50
CA ILE A 236 -7.75 -1.95 -5.39
C ILE A 236 -7.12 -2.77 -6.52
N PHE A 237 -7.32 -2.32 -7.75
CA PHE A 237 -6.64 -2.86 -8.92
C PHE A 237 -5.46 -1.97 -9.29
N ARG A 238 -4.29 -2.58 -9.48
CA ARG A 238 -3.05 -1.90 -9.83
C ARG A 238 -2.48 -2.48 -11.10
N VAL A 239 -2.04 -1.62 -12.01
CA VAL A 239 -1.26 -2.01 -13.18
C VAL A 239 -0.02 -1.14 -13.23
N GLY A 240 1.13 -1.72 -13.49
CA GLY A 240 2.36 -0.96 -13.56
C GLY A 240 3.41 -1.55 -14.48
N ALA A 241 4.36 -0.70 -14.79
CA ALA A 241 5.55 -1.02 -15.57
C ALA A 241 6.79 -0.49 -14.85
N ALA A 242 7.90 -1.19 -15.00
CA ALA A 242 9.19 -0.71 -14.52
C ALA A 242 10.31 -1.10 -15.48
N MET A 243 11.34 -0.27 -15.52
CA MET A 243 12.53 -0.49 -16.34
C MET A 243 13.77 0.07 -15.65
N ASP A 244 14.89 -0.63 -15.79
CA ASP A 244 16.19 -0.13 -15.35
C ASP A 244 16.74 0.78 -16.45
N LEU A 245 16.85 2.08 -16.18
CA LEU A 245 17.37 3.10 -17.10
C LEU A 245 18.88 3.08 -17.14
N ILE A 246 19.51 2.79 -16.00
CA ILE A 246 20.96 2.60 -15.86
C ILE A 246 21.17 1.26 -15.18
N ASP A 247 22.05 0.45 -15.74
CA ASP A 247 22.49 -0.80 -15.16
C ASP A 247 24.01 -0.93 -15.43
N LYS A 248 24.82 -0.45 -14.49
CA LYS A 248 26.28 -0.46 -14.55
C LYS A 248 26.85 -1.03 -13.26
N PRO A 249 28.05 -1.58 -13.26
CA PRO A 249 28.70 -2.02 -12.04
C PRO A 249 28.73 -0.90 -10.99
N GLY A 250 28.12 -1.14 -9.83
CA GLY A 250 28.04 -0.19 -8.73
C GLY A 250 26.96 0.88 -8.84
N GLN A 251 26.26 1.00 -9.96
CA GLN A 251 25.24 2.03 -10.16
C GLN A 251 24.04 1.47 -10.94
N SER A 252 22.84 1.68 -10.42
CA SER A 252 21.61 1.38 -11.16
C SER A 252 20.57 2.47 -10.94
N MET A 253 19.70 2.64 -11.94
CA MET A 253 18.58 3.57 -11.85
C MET A 253 17.32 2.89 -12.39
N ILE A 254 16.29 2.82 -11.58
CA ILE A 254 15.01 2.19 -11.90
C ILE A 254 13.95 3.28 -12.00
N LEU A 255 13.19 3.26 -13.08
CA LEU A 255 11.95 4.04 -13.25
C LEU A 255 10.76 3.09 -13.16
N ALA A 256 9.75 3.48 -12.40
CA ALA A 256 8.49 2.76 -12.28
C ALA A 256 7.30 3.69 -12.48
N LEU A 257 6.27 3.18 -13.14
CA LEU A 257 4.97 3.83 -13.36
C LEU A 257 3.87 2.86 -12.95
N GLN A 258 2.83 3.36 -12.27
CA GLN A 258 1.71 2.56 -11.79
C GLN A 258 0.42 3.35 -11.85
N LEU A 259 -0.63 2.72 -12.36
CA LEU A 259 -2.01 3.17 -12.29
C LEU A 259 -2.70 2.41 -11.14
N ASN A 260 -3.38 3.14 -10.27
CA ASN A 260 -4.17 2.61 -9.18
C ASN A 260 -5.65 2.93 -9.42
N HIS A 261 -6.49 1.91 -9.35
CA HIS A 261 -7.95 2.00 -9.45
C HIS A 261 -8.59 1.43 -8.17
N PRO A 262 -8.73 2.24 -7.11
CA PRO A 262 -9.45 1.84 -5.90
C PRO A 262 -10.96 1.88 -6.13
N VAL A 263 -11.70 0.97 -5.47
CA VAL A 263 -13.17 0.91 -5.58
C VAL A 263 -13.86 2.11 -4.92
N ASP A 264 -13.24 2.68 -3.90
CA ASP A 264 -13.84 3.70 -3.03
C ASP A 264 -13.22 5.11 -3.18
N ASN A 265 -12.34 5.31 -4.16
CA ASN A 265 -11.69 6.60 -4.40
C ASN A 265 -11.39 6.80 -5.89
N ALA A 266 -10.98 8.01 -6.25
CA ALA A 266 -10.54 8.33 -7.60
C ALA A 266 -9.26 7.58 -7.99
N GLU A 267 -9.12 7.27 -9.27
CA GLU A 267 -7.90 6.71 -9.84
C GLU A 267 -6.73 7.67 -9.64
N ASN A 268 -5.58 7.10 -9.39
CA ASN A 268 -4.34 7.86 -9.29
C ASN A 268 -3.20 7.19 -10.03
N ILE A 269 -2.23 7.99 -10.43
CA ILE A 269 -1.01 7.53 -11.06
C ILE A 269 0.14 7.78 -10.11
N ALA A 270 0.95 6.76 -9.90
CA ALA A 270 2.18 6.83 -9.14
C ALA A 270 3.38 6.69 -10.07
N THR A 271 4.41 7.48 -9.84
CA THR A 271 5.71 7.36 -10.49
C THR A 271 6.80 7.32 -9.44
N GLY A 272 7.81 6.49 -9.65
CA GLY A 272 8.92 6.32 -8.73
C GLY A 272 10.25 6.19 -9.46
N LEU A 273 11.27 6.79 -8.87
CA LEU A 273 12.65 6.69 -9.31
C LEU A 273 13.52 6.21 -8.15
N GLU A 274 14.28 5.14 -8.36
CA GLU A 274 15.28 4.65 -7.43
C GLU A 274 16.66 4.72 -8.06
N TYR A 275 17.61 5.38 -7.41
CA TYR A 275 19.00 5.37 -7.78
C TYR A 275 19.82 4.61 -6.74
N THR A 276 20.63 3.67 -7.20
CA THR A 276 21.53 2.88 -6.36
C THR A 276 22.96 3.30 -6.61
N PHE A 277 23.69 3.56 -5.53
CA PHE A 277 25.10 3.88 -5.54
C PHE A 277 25.91 2.83 -4.80
N MET A 278 27.03 2.40 -5.39
CA MET A 278 27.94 1.34 -4.88
C MET A 278 27.24 0.00 -4.55
N ASN A 279 26.04 -0.25 -5.09
CA ASN A 279 25.19 -1.40 -4.75
C ASN A 279 24.82 -1.49 -3.24
N MET A 280 24.97 -0.40 -2.50
CA MET A 280 24.76 -0.32 -1.05
C MET A 280 23.83 0.81 -0.62
N MET A 281 23.87 1.94 -1.30
CA MET A 281 23.10 3.13 -0.94
C MET A 281 21.98 3.35 -1.97
N TYR A 282 20.78 3.61 -1.50
CA TYR A 282 19.61 3.84 -2.32
C TYR A 282 19.02 5.21 -2.01
N VAL A 283 18.76 5.98 -3.05
CA VAL A 283 18.00 7.23 -2.96
C VAL A 283 16.77 7.07 -3.83
N ARG A 284 15.62 7.45 -3.31
CA ARG A 284 14.32 7.27 -3.95
C ARG A 284 13.53 8.56 -3.93
N THR A 285 12.78 8.77 -4.97
CA THR A 285 11.76 9.81 -5.03
C THR A 285 10.53 9.28 -5.73
N GLY A 286 9.38 9.68 -5.24
CA GLY A 286 8.09 9.29 -5.77
C GLY A 286 7.15 10.48 -5.89
N TYR A 287 6.27 10.41 -6.87
CA TYR A 287 5.21 11.39 -7.07
C TYR A 287 3.89 10.71 -7.40
N ARG A 288 2.80 11.19 -6.79
CA ARG A 288 1.44 10.70 -7.02
C ARG A 288 0.58 11.80 -7.61
N ILE A 289 -0.01 11.51 -8.75
CA ILE A 289 -0.95 12.37 -9.46
C ILE A 289 -2.36 11.98 -9.06
N ASN A 290 -3.22 12.95 -8.84
CA ASN A 290 -4.63 12.76 -8.46
C ASN A 290 -4.83 12.04 -7.12
N LYS A 291 -3.93 12.31 -6.15
CA LYS A 291 -4.11 11.90 -4.76
C LYS A 291 -4.18 13.15 -3.89
N VAL A 292 -5.30 13.32 -3.19
CA VAL A 292 -5.65 14.58 -2.52
C VAL A 292 -4.65 14.93 -1.41
N GLU A 293 -4.24 13.95 -0.60
CA GLU A 293 -3.50 14.22 0.63
C GLU A 293 -1.99 14.06 0.47
N GLN A 294 -1.53 13.29 -0.52
CA GLN A 294 -0.14 12.85 -0.59
C GLN A 294 0.41 12.98 -2.00
N ASN A 295 1.32 13.93 -2.22
CA ASN A 295 1.84 14.23 -3.55
C ASN A 295 3.22 13.61 -3.80
N TYR A 296 4.21 13.95 -3.00
CA TYR A 296 5.59 13.48 -3.18
C TYR A 296 6.12 12.77 -1.95
N SER A 297 7.07 11.89 -2.20
CA SER A 297 7.76 11.11 -1.19
C SER A 297 9.24 11.01 -1.50
N PHE A 298 10.04 10.83 -0.45
CA PHE A 298 11.46 10.62 -0.53
C PHE A 298 11.83 9.40 0.32
N GLY A 299 12.85 8.67 -0.13
CA GLY A 299 13.34 7.50 0.58
C GLY A 299 14.85 7.39 0.51
N PHE A 300 15.41 6.85 1.57
CA PHE A 300 16.82 6.49 1.66
C PHE A 300 16.94 5.03 2.12
N GLY A 301 17.89 4.30 1.58
CA GLY A 301 18.13 2.91 1.94
C GLY A 301 19.60 2.57 2.01
N LEU A 302 19.92 1.63 2.89
CA LEU A 302 21.24 1.05 3.03
C LEU A 302 21.14 -0.48 2.91
N LYS A 303 22.08 -1.07 2.18
CA LYS A 303 22.26 -2.51 2.05
C LYS A 303 23.64 -2.90 2.56
N ALA A 304 23.68 -3.76 3.54
CA ALA A 304 24.92 -4.25 4.13
C ALA A 304 25.00 -5.80 4.03
N PRO A 305 25.94 -6.34 3.26
CA PRO A 305 26.20 -7.78 3.30
C PRO A 305 26.99 -8.13 4.59
N VAL A 306 26.43 -9.01 5.42
CA VAL A 306 27.03 -9.48 6.67
C VAL A 306 27.10 -11.01 6.62
N GLY A 307 28.18 -11.54 6.10
CA GLY A 307 28.35 -12.98 5.88
C GLY A 307 27.31 -13.54 4.91
N PRO A 308 26.51 -14.56 5.28
CA PRO A 308 25.48 -15.14 4.43
C PRO A 308 24.20 -14.29 4.39
N ILE A 309 24.10 -13.26 5.23
CA ILE A 309 22.91 -12.42 5.40
C ILE A 309 23.13 -11.10 4.68
N ILE A 310 22.08 -10.62 4.02
CA ILE A 310 22.02 -9.26 3.50
C ILE A 310 21.01 -8.49 4.33
N LEU A 311 21.49 -7.45 5.00
CA LEU A 311 20.68 -6.53 5.78
C LEU A 311 20.26 -5.35 4.89
N HIS A 312 18.99 -4.96 4.94
CA HIS A 312 18.45 -3.76 4.33
C HIS A 312 17.84 -2.87 5.42
N ILE A 313 18.16 -1.60 5.39
CA ILE A 313 17.56 -0.57 6.28
C ILE A 313 17.06 0.53 5.38
N ASP A 314 15.77 0.76 5.42
CA ASP A 314 15.10 1.76 4.60
C ASP A 314 14.32 2.76 5.46
N TYR A 315 14.38 4.01 5.09
CA TYR A 315 13.61 5.12 5.67
C TYR A 315 12.88 5.85 4.56
N ALA A 316 11.64 6.26 4.82
CA ALA A 316 10.89 7.08 3.90
C ALA A 316 10.05 8.12 4.62
N TYR A 317 9.91 9.25 3.95
CA TYR A 317 9.11 10.40 4.32
C TYR A 317 8.11 10.68 3.20
N SER A 318 6.87 10.98 3.57
CA SER A 318 5.81 11.40 2.65
C SER A 318 5.28 12.75 3.06
N ASN A 319 5.12 13.64 2.11
CA ASN A 319 4.50 14.93 2.36
C ASN A 319 2.97 14.79 2.35
N PHE A 320 2.33 15.16 3.44
CA PHE A 320 0.89 15.32 3.56
C PHE A 320 0.54 16.81 3.51
N ILE A 321 -0.60 17.14 2.89
CA ILE A 321 -0.99 18.53 2.69
C ILE A 321 -1.64 19.11 3.94
N HIS A 322 -2.49 18.33 4.63
CA HIS A 322 -3.31 18.80 5.75
C HIS A 322 -3.01 18.11 7.08
N LEU A 323 -2.33 16.95 7.04
CA LEU A 323 -2.03 16.15 8.22
C LEU A 323 -0.51 16.17 8.51
N THR A 324 -0.13 15.66 9.67
CA THR A 324 1.29 15.44 9.99
C THR A 324 1.91 14.43 9.04
N ASP A 325 3.10 14.71 8.56
CA ASP A 325 3.80 13.88 7.60
C ASP A 325 4.15 12.50 8.18
N PRO A 326 3.70 11.40 7.56
CA PRO A 326 4.04 10.07 8.04
C PRO A 326 5.47 9.69 7.68
N VAL A 327 6.12 8.99 8.60
CA VAL A 327 7.45 8.41 8.40
C VAL A 327 7.38 6.90 8.47
N ARG A 328 8.23 6.24 7.69
CA ARG A 328 8.32 4.78 7.63
C ARG A 328 9.75 4.32 7.82
N PHE A 329 9.90 3.28 8.61
CA PHE A 329 11.16 2.57 8.80
C PHE A 329 10.96 1.10 8.47
N THR A 330 11.84 0.54 7.65
CA THR A 330 11.80 -0.87 7.27
C THR A 330 13.15 -1.53 7.46
N LEU A 331 13.14 -2.70 8.09
CA LEU A 331 14.27 -3.60 8.23
C LEU A 331 14.02 -4.85 7.39
N GLY A 332 14.92 -5.15 6.48
CA GLY A 332 14.88 -6.34 5.63
C GLY A 332 16.08 -7.25 5.88
N LEU A 333 15.84 -8.55 5.85
CA LEU A 333 16.86 -9.59 5.94
C LEU A 333 16.69 -10.57 4.78
N SER A 334 17.78 -10.88 4.07
CA SER A 334 17.80 -11.89 3.02
C SER A 334 18.91 -12.88 3.28
N ILE A 335 18.58 -14.18 3.27
CA ILE A 335 19.52 -15.30 3.41
C ILE A 335 19.50 -16.04 2.08
N LYS A 336 20.68 -16.17 1.46
CA LYS A 336 20.86 -16.85 0.18
C LYS A 336 21.05 -18.34 0.35
#